data_22edfcc5b837cc079abeea5ea525d39f
#
_entry.id   22edfcc5b837cc079abeea5ea525d39f
#
_cell.length_a   1.000
_cell.length_b   1.000
_cell.length_c   1.000
_cell.angle_alpha   90.00
_cell.angle_beta   90.00
_cell.angle_gamma   90.00
#
_symmetry.space_group_name_H-M   'P 1'
#
loop_
_entity.id
_entity.type
_entity.pdbx_description
1 polymer ?
#
loop_
_entity_poly.entity_id
_entity_poly.type
_entity_poly.pdbx_seq_one_letter_code
_entity_poly.pdbx_strand_id
1 'polypeptide(L)'
;MEITANLLKLSNEWIVAQVEELEGQELLPGDPDCLMKEPFVIQSDGSLEQWPPYCDDREIAVRSSDITTLVNPSKSLLAQYIKSM
;
A
#
# COMPACT_ATOMS: atom_id res chain seq x y z
N MET A 1 -1.19 2.94 20.24
CA MET A 1 -1.85 3.14 18.95
C MET A 1 -1.51 1.98 18.04
N GLU A 2 -2.52 1.28 17.56
CA GLU A 2 -2.30 0.19 16.64
C GLU A 2 -2.27 0.70 15.21
N ILE A 3 -1.33 0.18 14.44
CA ILE A 3 -1.24 0.47 13.01
C ILE A 3 -1.71 -0.76 12.27
N THR A 4 -2.73 -0.58 11.45
CA THR A 4 -3.25 -1.64 10.59
C THR A 4 -2.71 -1.44 9.19
N ALA A 5 -1.92 -2.41 8.73
CA ALA A 5 -1.35 -2.37 7.39
C ALA A 5 -1.72 -3.63 6.64
N ASN A 6 -1.65 -3.55 5.33
CA ASN A 6 -1.92 -4.67 4.44
C ASN A 6 -0.72 -4.95 3.56
N LEU A 7 -0.53 -6.21 3.24
CA LEU A 7 0.40 -6.64 2.20
C LEU A 7 -0.39 -6.82 0.92
N LEU A 8 0.01 -6.11 -0.12
CA LEU A 8 -0.74 -6.16 -1.37
C LEU A 8 0.22 -6.29 -2.55
N LYS A 9 -0.31 -6.78 -3.66
CA LYS A 9 0.47 -6.91 -4.88
C LYS A 9 -0.15 -6.06 -5.97
N LEU A 10 0.67 -5.16 -6.53
CA LEU A 10 0.33 -4.36 -7.69
C LEU A 10 1.27 -4.74 -8.82
N SER A 11 0.73 -5.19 -9.95
CA SER A 11 1.57 -5.67 -11.04
C SER A 11 2.57 -6.72 -10.54
N ASN A 12 3.85 -6.40 -10.58
CA ASN A 12 4.91 -7.32 -10.17
C ASN A 12 5.57 -6.92 -8.85
N GLU A 13 4.95 -5.99 -8.11
CA GLU A 13 5.55 -5.47 -6.88
C GLU A 13 4.71 -5.84 -5.67
N TRP A 14 5.39 -6.25 -4.60
CA TRP A 14 4.77 -6.42 -3.30
C TRP A 14 4.92 -5.14 -2.51
N ILE A 15 3.80 -4.64 -1.98
CA ILE A 15 3.76 -3.36 -1.28
C ILE A 15 3.09 -3.57 0.07
N VAL A 16 3.64 -2.95 1.10
CA VAL A 16 3.00 -2.87 2.41
C VAL A 16 2.55 -1.44 2.64
N ALA A 17 1.29 -1.27 3.01
CA ALA A 17 0.69 0.05 3.15
C ALA A 17 -0.55 -0.02 4.02
N GLN A 18 -0.96 1.13 4.54
CA GLN A 18 -2.27 1.27 5.17
C GLN A 18 -3.27 1.59 4.06
N VAL A 19 -4.28 0.73 3.91
CA VAL A 19 -5.22 0.85 2.78
C VAL A 19 -6.58 1.26 3.30
N GLU A 20 -7.17 2.27 2.68
CA GLU A 20 -8.53 2.72 2.95
C GLU A 20 -9.33 2.72 1.67
N GLU A 21 -10.61 2.36 1.76
CA GLU A 21 -11.51 2.53 0.65
C GLU A 21 -11.93 3.99 0.57
N LEU A 22 -11.90 4.54 -0.64
CA LEU A 22 -12.40 5.89 -0.87
C LEU A 22 -13.92 5.78 -1.05
N GLU A 23 -14.64 6.25 -0.05
CA GLU A 23 -16.11 6.32 -0.15
C GLU A 23 -16.47 7.60 -0.90
N GLY A 24 -16.29 7.53 -2.21
CA GLY A 24 -16.65 8.63 -3.06
C GLY A 24 -18.08 8.48 -3.52
N GLN A 25 -18.76 9.58 -3.55
CA GLN A 25 -20.14 9.60 -3.97
C GLN A 25 -20.29 9.57 -5.46
N GLU A 26 -19.24 9.83 -6.21
CA GLU A 26 -19.31 9.91 -7.65
C GLU A 26 -18.07 9.36 -8.32
N LEU A 27 -17.64 8.18 -7.87
CA LEU A 27 -16.55 7.51 -8.55
C LEU A 27 -17.04 6.94 -9.86
N LEU A 28 -16.42 7.36 -10.95
CA LEU A 28 -16.71 6.82 -12.25
C LEU A 28 -15.94 5.52 -12.46
N PRO A 29 -16.41 4.64 -13.34
CA PRO A 29 -15.66 3.42 -13.65
C PRO A 29 -14.25 3.76 -14.08
N GLY A 30 -13.27 3.12 -13.44
CA GLY A 30 -11.85 3.36 -13.71
C GLY A 30 -11.19 4.42 -12.84
N ASP A 31 -11.95 5.13 -12.02
CA ASP A 31 -11.36 6.09 -11.09
C ASP A 31 -10.68 5.35 -9.93
N PRO A 32 -9.63 5.94 -9.34
CA PRO A 32 -9.05 5.37 -8.13
C PRO A 32 -10.09 5.31 -7.01
N ASP A 33 -10.23 4.16 -6.40
CA ASP A 33 -11.22 3.94 -5.35
C ASP A 33 -10.59 3.49 -4.02
N CYS A 34 -9.27 3.44 -3.95
CA CYS A 34 -8.53 3.10 -2.74
C CYS A 34 -7.43 4.11 -2.50
N LEU A 35 -7.13 4.34 -1.22
CA LEU A 35 -6.03 5.20 -0.82
C LEU A 35 -5.02 4.36 -0.05
N MET A 36 -3.76 4.41 -0.49
CA MET A 36 -2.67 3.78 0.25
C MET A 36 -1.93 4.85 1.02
N LYS A 37 -1.83 4.67 2.34
CA LYS A 37 -1.08 5.58 3.22
C LYS A 37 0.25 4.93 3.58
N GLU A 38 1.32 5.72 3.51
CA GLU A 38 2.68 5.29 3.80
C GLU A 38 3.06 4.00 3.07
N PRO A 39 2.97 3.98 1.73
CA PRO A 39 3.30 2.77 0.99
C PRO A 39 4.80 2.55 0.89
N PHE A 40 5.23 1.30 1.07
CA PHE A 40 6.61 0.87 0.89
C PHE A 40 6.62 -0.36 0.00
N VAL A 41 7.53 -0.38 -0.97
CA VAL A 41 7.74 -1.55 -1.80
C VAL A 41 8.73 -2.49 -1.11
N ILE A 42 8.49 -3.78 -1.23
CA ILE A 42 9.38 -4.79 -0.67
C ILE A 42 10.40 -5.17 -1.74
N GLN A 43 11.67 -4.94 -1.43
CA GLN A 43 12.76 -5.26 -2.36
C GLN A 43 13.07 -6.75 -2.33
N SER A 44 13.84 -7.21 -3.31
CA SER A 44 14.20 -8.62 -3.41
C SER A 44 15.03 -9.11 -2.22
N ASP A 45 15.72 -8.21 -1.53
CA ASP A 45 16.49 -8.55 -0.33
C ASP A 45 15.66 -8.44 0.95
N GLY A 46 14.37 -8.13 0.84
CA GLY A 46 13.48 -7.99 1.98
C GLY A 46 13.44 -6.61 2.59
N SER A 47 14.24 -5.67 2.10
CA SER A 47 14.21 -4.30 2.62
C SER A 47 12.99 -3.54 2.08
N LEU A 48 12.63 -2.46 2.77
CA LEU A 48 11.51 -1.62 2.38
C LEU A 48 12.03 -0.29 1.86
N GLU A 49 11.46 0.15 0.73
CA GLU A 49 11.72 1.46 0.19
C GLU A 49 10.41 2.20 -0.05
N GLN A 50 10.45 3.51 0.03
CA GLN A 50 9.25 4.31 -0.22
C GLN A 50 8.76 4.10 -1.65
N TRP A 51 7.46 3.96 -1.78
CA TRP A 51 6.81 3.79 -3.07
C TRP A 51 5.79 4.90 -3.27
N PRO A 52 5.60 5.45 -4.47
CA PRO A 52 6.39 5.17 -5.66
C PRO A 52 7.74 5.88 -5.60
N PRO A 53 8.72 5.45 -6.40
CA PRO A 53 10.01 6.14 -6.46
C PRO A 53 9.83 7.55 -7.05
N TYR A 54 10.73 8.45 -6.67
CA TYR A 54 10.74 9.83 -7.16
C TYR A 54 9.48 10.63 -6.78
N CYS A 55 8.82 10.25 -5.70
CA CYS A 55 7.62 10.91 -5.24
C CYS A 55 7.69 11.10 -3.72
N ASP A 56 7.33 12.31 -3.27
CA ASP A 56 7.34 12.61 -1.84
C ASP A 56 5.95 12.42 -1.20
N ASP A 57 4.94 12.15 -2.00
CA ASP A 57 3.60 11.93 -1.48
C ASP A 57 3.54 10.64 -0.65
N ARG A 58 2.90 10.72 0.50
CA ARG A 58 2.75 9.58 1.40
C ARG A 58 1.35 8.98 1.36
N GLU A 59 0.45 9.56 0.58
CA GLU A 59 -0.88 9.03 0.35
C GLU A 59 -1.12 8.95 -1.15
N ILE A 60 -1.32 7.73 -1.64
CA ILE A 60 -1.39 7.46 -3.06
C ILE A 60 -2.73 6.81 -3.37
N ALA A 61 -3.48 7.40 -4.29
CA ALA A 61 -4.75 6.83 -4.74
C ALA A 61 -4.49 5.78 -5.83
N VAL A 62 -5.12 4.63 -5.67
CA VAL A 62 -4.99 3.52 -6.63
C VAL A 62 -6.35 2.91 -6.90
N ARG A 63 -6.46 2.19 -8.01
CA ARG A 63 -7.68 1.45 -8.31
C ARG A 63 -7.61 0.08 -7.66
N SER A 64 -8.70 -0.32 -7.02
CA SER A 64 -8.77 -1.65 -6.40
C SER A 64 -8.61 -2.76 -7.45
N SER A 65 -9.04 -2.50 -8.68
CA SER A 65 -8.89 -3.47 -9.76
C SER A 65 -7.43 -3.75 -10.13
N ASP A 66 -6.51 -2.87 -9.77
CA ASP A 66 -5.08 -3.08 -10.01
C ASP A 66 -4.41 -3.88 -8.90
N ILE A 67 -5.10 -4.08 -7.79
CA ILE A 67 -4.60 -4.87 -6.66
C ILE A 67 -4.95 -6.32 -6.92
N THR A 68 -3.94 -7.14 -7.19
CA THR A 68 -4.17 -8.55 -7.49
C THR A 68 -4.28 -9.41 -6.24
N THR A 69 -3.65 -8.98 -5.15
CA THR A 69 -3.66 -9.71 -3.88
C THR A 69 -3.68 -8.71 -2.75
N LEU A 70 -4.50 -8.96 -1.74
CA LEU A 70 -4.58 -8.12 -0.54
C LEU A 70 -4.70 -9.06 0.66
N VAL A 71 -3.69 -9.07 1.51
CA VAL A 71 -3.63 -9.97 2.66
C VAL A 71 -3.03 -9.24 3.86
N ASN A 72 -3.08 -9.87 5.01
CA ASN A 72 -2.44 -9.35 6.20
C ASN A 72 -0.94 -9.64 6.14
N PRO A 73 -0.08 -8.68 6.51
CA PRO A 73 1.36 -8.92 6.53
C PRO A 73 1.74 -9.85 7.68
N SER A 74 2.90 -10.49 7.55
CA SER A 74 3.46 -11.25 8.66
C SER A 74 3.82 -10.30 9.79
N LYS A 75 3.97 -10.85 11.01
CA LYS A 75 4.32 -10.03 12.16
C LYS A 75 5.68 -9.37 11.99
N SER A 76 6.64 -10.06 11.39
CA SER A 76 7.96 -9.48 11.15
C SER A 76 7.92 -8.37 10.11
N LEU A 77 7.13 -8.54 9.06
CA LEU A 77 6.97 -7.49 8.05
C LEU A 77 6.27 -6.26 8.65
N LEU A 78 5.25 -6.48 9.45
CA LEU A 78 4.53 -5.37 10.10
C LEU A 78 5.46 -4.59 11.03
N ALA A 79 6.29 -5.29 11.81
CA ALA A 79 7.26 -4.63 12.69
C ALA A 79 8.27 -3.82 11.89
N GLN A 80 8.76 -4.36 10.78
CA GLN A 80 9.69 -3.65 9.91
C GLN A 80 9.04 -2.41 9.28
N TYR A 81 7.79 -2.54 8.88
CA TYR A 81 7.03 -1.44 8.31
C TYR A 81 6.88 -0.29 9.32
N ILE A 82 6.51 -0.62 10.54
CA ILE A 82 6.35 0.40 11.59
C ILE A 82 7.66 1.13 11.84
N LYS A 83 8.79 0.41 11.83
CA LYS A 83 10.10 1.03 12.00
C LYS A 83 10.49 1.91 10.83
N SER A 84 9.97 1.63 9.65
CA SER A 84 10.33 2.37 8.43
C SER A 84 9.56 3.68 8.28
N MET A 85 8.46 3.82 8.99
CA MET A 85 7.66 5.03 8.93
C MET A 85 8.29 6.21 9.67
#